data_fe7bbf37890375853d693937975bba43
#
_entry.id   fe7bbf37890375853d693937975bba43
#
_cell.length_a   1.000
_cell.length_b   1.000
_cell.length_c   1.000
_cell.angle_alpha   90.00
_cell.angle_beta   90.00
_cell.angle_gamma   90.00
#
_symmetry.space_group_name_H-M   'P 1'
#
loop_
_entity.id
_entity.type
_entity.pdbx_description
1 polymer ?
#
loop_
_entity_poly.entity_id
_entity_poly.type
_entity_poly.pdbx_seq_one_letter_code
_entity_poly.pdbx_strand_id
1 'polypeptide(L)'
;MRKVRKNIATRQVIHIVGEGLTELFYFSHLKKFLGYRYSISPRLFENNSIEKIDKKIKELLNEDVFVICVFDADVSRRSDAENRKMAALKKKYEKNGNVILCDSLQSIEYWFLLHFEDTHFLDSAATERALKRYLPTYGKTRKYLEKDSWVRDMIADAKMIKACELAEKYQGRDSYSEIYKAIKKVKE
;
A
#
# COMPACT_ATOMS: atom_id res chain seq x y z
N MET A 1 -39.69 20.19 24.82
CA MET A 1 -38.79 19.01 24.71
C MET A 1 -37.69 19.26 23.68
N ARG A 2 -36.46 19.39 24.16
CA ARG A 2 -35.27 19.66 23.29
C ARG A 2 -34.85 18.34 22.66
N LYS A 3 -34.97 18.18 21.32
CA LYS A 3 -34.46 17.00 20.60
C LYS A 3 -32.93 16.95 20.73
N VAL A 4 -32.42 15.96 21.46
CA VAL A 4 -31.00 15.62 21.49
C VAL A 4 -30.61 15.20 20.11
N ARG A 5 -29.81 16.01 19.39
CA ARG A 5 -29.18 15.59 18.14
C ARG A 5 -28.22 14.45 18.50
N LYS A 6 -28.54 13.23 18.04
CA LYS A 6 -27.56 12.12 18.05
C LYS A 6 -26.34 12.59 17.26
N ASN A 7 -25.20 12.70 17.94
CA ASN A 7 -23.93 12.84 17.27
C ASN A 7 -23.73 11.59 16.39
N ILE A 8 -23.97 11.71 15.09
CA ILE A 8 -23.56 10.70 14.13
C ILE A 8 -22.03 10.83 14.11
N ALA A 9 -21.33 9.84 14.63
CA ALA A 9 -19.89 9.77 14.52
C ALA A 9 -19.54 9.81 13.02
N THR A 10 -19.01 10.94 12.56
CA THR A 10 -18.54 11.08 11.19
C THR A 10 -17.35 10.15 11.01
N ARG A 11 -17.51 9.14 10.17
CA ARG A 11 -16.43 8.19 9.87
C ARG A 11 -15.27 8.97 9.27
N GLN A 12 -14.09 8.87 9.86
CA GLN A 12 -12.89 9.55 9.39
C GLN A 12 -12.57 9.13 7.95
N VAL A 13 -12.24 10.09 7.10
CA VAL A 13 -11.88 9.81 5.70
C VAL A 13 -10.50 9.15 5.66
N ILE A 14 -10.40 7.99 5.03
CA ILE A 14 -9.12 7.34 4.78
C ILE A 14 -8.51 7.95 3.51
N HIS A 15 -7.25 8.36 3.58
CA HIS A 15 -6.48 8.85 2.45
C HIS A 15 -5.27 7.93 2.19
N ILE A 16 -5.26 7.30 1.02
CA ILE A 16 -4.15 6.45 0.61
C ILE A 16 -3.18 7.27 -0.24
N VAL A 17 -1.93 7.19 0.10
CA VAL A 17 -0.84 7.87 -0.59
C VAL A 17 0.12 6.82 -1.12
N GLY A 18 0.25 6.72 -2.44
CA GLY A 18 1.15 5.78 -3.12
C GLY A 18 2.39 6.45 -3.68
N GLU A 19 3.44 5.69 -3.87
CA GLU A 19 4.71 6.17 -4.41
C GLU A 19 4.61 6.47 -5.91
N GLY A 20 3.87 5.66 -6.65
CA GLY A 20 3.81 5.75 -8.10
C GLY A 20 2.45 5.43 -8.72
N LEU A 21 2.50 5.19 -10.04
CA LEU A 21 1.30 4.85 -10.81
C LEU A 21 0.76 3.46 -10.48
N THR A 22 1.64 2.54 -10.11
CA THR A 22 1.24 1.15 -9.78
C THR A 22 0.33 1.13 -8.58
N GLU A 23 0.71 1.79 -7.47
CA GLU A 23 -0.09 1.92 -6.26
C GLU A 23 -1.39 2.68 -6.55
N LEU A 24 -1.31 3.80 -7.28
CA LEU A 24 -2.48 4.59 -7.65
C LEU A 24 -3.53 3.74 -8.37
N PHE A 25 -3.14 3.00 -9.42
CA PHE A 25 -4.10 2.20 -10.19
C PHE A 25 -4.57 0.98 -9.41
N TYR A 26 -3.69 0.32 -8.65
CA TYR A 26 -4.06 -0.82 -7.81
C TYR A 26 -5.18 -0.43 -6.84
N PHE A 27 -4.97 0.59 -6.02
CA PHE A 27 -5.98 1.02 -5.06
C PHE A 27 -7.21 1.64 -5.73
N SER A 28 -7.08 2.32 -6.88
CA SER A 28 -8.22 2.81 -7.65
C SER A 28 -9.13 1.67 -8.12
N HIS A 29 -8.54 0.58 -8.62
CA HIS A 29 -9.29 -0.59 -9.06
C HIS A 29 -9.89 -1.35 -7.88
N LEU A 30 -9.17 -1.51 -6.76
CA LEU A 30 -9.72 -2.10 -5.54
C LEU A 30 -10.94 -1.32 -5.03
N LYS A 31 -10.85 0.00 -4.99
CA LYS A 31 -11.98 0.86 -4.62
C LYS A 31 -13.19 0.59 -5.50
N LYS A 32 -12.98 0.50 -6.83
CA LYS A 32 -14.02 0.23 -7.81
C LYS A 32 -14.69 -1.14 -7.59
N PHE A 33 -13.89 -2.20 -7.41
CA PHE A 33 -14.41 -3.57 -7.34
C PHE A 33 -15.01 -3.94 -5.99
N LEU A 34 -14.43 -3.43 -4.90
CA LEU A 34 -14.80 -3.82 -3.55
C LEU A 34 -15.66 -2.77 -2.83
N GLY A 35 -15.95 -1.66 -3.50
CA GLY A 35 -16.79 -0.60 -2.93
C GLY A 35 -16.18 0.13 -1.75
N TYR A 36 -14.87 0.05 -1.57
CA TYR A 36 -14.16 0.68 -0.45
C TYR A 36 -14.27 2.21 -0.50
N ARG A 37 -14.38 2.83 0.68
CA ARG A 37 -14.51 4.28 0.82
C ARG A 37 -13.22 4.91 1.31
N TYR A 38 -12.38 5.35 0.39
CA TYR A 38 -11.18 6.15 0.67
C TYR A 38 -10.89 7.11 -0.48
N SER A 39 -10.11 8.13 -0.18
CA SER A 39 -9.47 8.97 -1.18
C SER A 39 -8.11 8.40 -1.54
N ILE A 40 -7.62 8.69 -2.74
CA ILE A 40 -6.29 8.26 -3.18
C ILE A 40 -5.59 9.43 -3.86
N SER A 41 -4.38 9.73 -3.47
CA SER A 41 -3.54 10.71 -4.13
C SER A 41 -2.76 10.09 -5.28
N PRO A 42 -2.81 10.69 -6.47
CA PRO A 42 -1.92 10.33 -7.54
C PRO A 42 -0.51 10.81 -7.20
N ARG A 43 0.45 9.94 -7.21
CA ARG A 43 1.88 10.21 -7.01
C ARG A 43 2.23 11.03 -5.76
N LEU A 44 3.03 10.45 -4.92
CA LEU A 44 3.64 11.17 -3.82
C LEU A 44 4.74 12.10 -4.32
N PHE A 45 5.56 11.69 -5.30
CA PHE A 45 6.82 12.37 -5.54
C PHE A 45 7.35 12.15 -6.96
N GLU A 46 7.92 13.20 -7.53
CA GLU A 46 8.80 13.09 -8.71
C GLU A 46 10.18 12.51 -8.33
N ASN A 47 10.58 12.63 -7.05
CA ASN A 47 11.77 12.03 -6.47
C ASN A 47 11.41 11.51 -5.07
N ASN A 48 11.51 10.21 -4.86
CA ASN A 48 11.12 9.51 -3.64
C ASN A 48 12.11 9.81 -2.50
N SER A 49 11.88 10.86 -1.74
CA SER A 49 12.65 11.12 -0.53
C SER A 49 11.77 10.92 0.70
N ILE A 50 12.38 10.37 1.75
CA ILE A 50 11.71 10.09 3.04
C ILE A 50 11.16 11.38 3.65
N GLU A 51 11.85 12.51 3.45
CA GLU A 51 11.41 13.82 3.91
C GLU A 51 10.12 14.27 3.23
N LYS A 52 9.95 13.97 1.95
CA LYS A 52 8.71 14.30 1.22
C LYS A 52 7.54 13.44 1.68
N ILE A 53 7.79 12.16 1.98
CA ILE A 53 6.79 11.27 2.62
C ILE A 53 6.34 11.88 3.94
N ASP A 54 7.27 12.24 4.82
CA ASP A 54 6.98 12.85 6.11
C ASP A 54 6.18 14.15 5.98
N LYS A 55 6.58 15.01 5.04
CA LYS A 55 5.88 16.27 4.75
C LYS A 55 4.44 16.02 4.33
N LYS A 56 4.22 15.07 3.40
CA LYS A 56 2.88 14.76 2.89
C LYS A 56 1.97 14.17 3.98
N ILE A 57 2.51 13.28 4.82
CA ILE A 57 1.76 12.74 5.95
C ILE A 57 1.32 13.87 6.89
N LYS A 58 2.22 14.82 7.22
CA LYS A 58 1.88 15.97 8.08
C LYS A 58 0.79 16.85 7.47
N GLU A 59 0.89 17.14 6.18
CA GLU A 59 -0.13 17.93 5.46
C GLU A 59 -1.51 17.28 5.61
N LEU A 60 -1.60 15.98 5.34
CA LEU A 60 -2.86 15.24 5.41
C LEU A 60 -3.39 15.12 6.84
N LEU A 61 -2.53 14.94 7.83
CA LEU A 61 -2.96 14.91 9.24
C LEU A 61 -3.60 16.22 9.69
N ASN A 62 -3.20 17.36 9.11
CA ASN A 62 -3.83 18.64 9.38
C ASN A 62 -5.28 18.73 8.80
N GLU A 63 -5.63 17.85 7.86
CA GLU A 63 -6.97 17.74 7.28
C GLU A 63 -7.88 16.77 8.06
N ASP A 64 -7.43 16.26 9.22
CA ASP A 64 -8.16 15.30 10.07
C ASP A 64 -8.56 14.01 9.35
N VAL A 65 -7.68 13.53 8.46
CA VAL A 65 -7.86 12.28 7.72
C VAL A 65 -6.99 11.16 8.29
N PHE A 66 -7.40 9.90 8.08
CA PHE A 66 -6.57 8.73 8.35
C PHE A 66 -5.64 8.49 7.15
N VAL A 67 -4.34 8.44 7.38
CA VAL A 67 -3.34 8.34 6.31
C VAL A 67 -2.80 6.92 6.21
N ILE A 68 -2.89 6.33 5.02
CA ILE A 68 -2.19 5.09 4.67
C ILE A 68 -1.14 5.45 3.63
N CYS A 69 0.13 5.25 3.95
CA CYS A 69 1.23 5.53 3.03
C CYS A 69 1.83 4.21 2.53
N VAL A 70 1.84 4.01 1.20
CA VAL A 70 2.34 2.80 0.54
C VAL A 70 3.56 3.15 -0.29
N PHE A 71 4.68 2.46 -0.06
CA PHE A 71 5.95 2.73 -0.73
C PHE A 71 6.85 1.50 -0.77
N ASP A 72 7.83 1.52 -1.66
CA ASP A 72 8.82 0.46 -1.77
C ASP A 72 9.96 0.67 -0.75
N ALA A 73 10.35 -0.39 -0.04
CA ALA A 73 11.42 -0.32 0.97
C ALA A 73 12.83 -0.30 0.38
N ASP A 74 12.99 -0.46 -0.94
CA ASP A 74 14.29 -0.44 -1.63
C ASP A 74 15.02 0.91 -1.48
N VAL A 75 14.25 2.01 -1.35
CA VAL A 75 14.79 3.35 -1.09
C VAL A 75 15.66 3.38 0.16
N SER A 76 15.26 2.65 1.20
CA SER A 76 16.01 2.58 2.46
C SER A 76 17.34 1.82 2.32
N ARG A 77 17.49 0.95 1.32
CA ARG A 77 18.69 0.13 1.12
C ARG A 77 19.81 0.83 0.33
N ARG A 78 19.58 2.04 -0.18
CA ARG A 78 20.56 2.79 -0.99
C ARG A 78 21.77 3.28 -0.18
N SER A 79 21.57 3.55 1.12
CA SER A 79 22.65 3.92 2.03
C SER A 79 22.24 3.78 3.50
N ASP A 80 23.24 3.71 4.39
CA ASP A 80 22.99 3.71 5.85
C ASP A 80 22.27 4.97 6.33
N ALA A 81 22.48 6.10 5.64
CA ALA A 81 21.79 7.35 5.96
C ALA A 81 20.30 7.25 5.66
N GLU A 82 19.91 6.71 4.51
CA GLU A 82 18.51 6.50 4.14
C GLU A 82 17.84 5.45 5.02
N ASN A 83 18.55 4.38 5.38
CA ASN A 83 18.07 3.40 6.37
C ASN A 83 17.71 4.05 7.72
N ARG A 84 18.60 4.92 8.23
CA ARG A 84 18.35 5.64 9.49
C ARG A 84 17.14 6.57 9.39
N LYS A 85 16.99 7.29 8.27
CA LYS A 85 15.84 8.18 8.03
C LYS A 85 14.54 7.40 7.98
N MET A 86 14.51 6.26 7.29
CA MET A 86 13.32 5.40 7.22
C MET A 86 12.96 4.83 8.59
N ALA A 87 13.94 4.34 9.36
CA ALA A 87 13.72 3.87 10.71
C ALA A 87 13.15 4.99 11.62
N ALA A 88 13.67 6.21 11.48
CA ALA A 88 13.18 7.37 12.22
C ALA A 88 11.72 7.72 11.81
N LEU A 89 11.39 7.67 10.52
CA LEU A 89 10.03 7.88 10.02
C LEU A 89 9.05 6.83 10.60
N LYS A 90 9.42 5.55 10.52
CA LYS A 90 8.61 4.45 11.08
C LYS A 90 8.38 4.66 12.59
N LYS A 91 9.44 4.89 13.34
CA LYS A 91 9.36 5.16 14.79
C LYS A 91 8.48 6.36 15.13
N LYS A 92 8.56 7.42 14.32
CA LYS A 92 7.75 8.65 14.52
C LYS A 92 6.26 8.37 14.44
N TYR A 93 5.82 7.52 13.49
CA TYR A 93 4.42 7.23 13.26
C TYR A 93 3.92 5.92 13.88
N GLU A 94 4.81 5.12 14.49
CA GLU A 94 4.48 3.82 15.09
C GLU A 94 3.31 3.87 16.08
N LYS A 95 3.26 4.95 16.88
CA LYS A 95 2.21 5.15 17.89
C LYS A 95 1.13 6.15 17.44
N ASN A 96 1.17 6.60 16.19
CA ASN A 96 0.17 7.53 15.68
C ASN A 96 -1.07 6.74 15.22
N GLY A 97 -2.17 6.90 15.94
CA GLY A 97 -3.43 6.19 15.66
C GLY A 97 -4.07 6.53 14.31
N ASN A 98 -3.60 7.56 13.60
CA ASN A 98 -4.15 8.03 12.33
C ASN A 98 -3.21 7.79 11.14
N VAL A 99 -2.11 7.04 11.32
CA VAL A 99 -1.14 6.76 10.25
C VAL A 99 -0.82 5.28 10.20
N ILE A 100 -0.86 4.69 9.02
CA ILE A 100 -0.29 3.38 8.72
C ILE A 100 0.76 3.55 7.62
N LEU A 101 1.97 3.11 7.90
CA LEU A 101 3.03 2.97 6.90
C LEU A 101 3.02 1.53 6.39
N CYS A 102 2.93 1.36 5.07
CA CYS A 102 2.89 0.06 4.42
C CYS A 102 4.04 0.00 3.42
N ASP A 103 5.15 -0.54 3.81
CA ASP A 103 6.25 -0.76 2.90
C ASP A 103 6.27 -2.20 2.37
N SER A 104 6.85 -2.35 1.20
CA SER A 104 7.09 -3.65 0.57
C SER A 104 8.56 -3.80 0.23
N LEU A 105 9.14 -4.90 0.64
CA LEU A 105 10.49 -5.29 0.30
C LEU A 105 10.38 -6.54 -0.57
N GLN A 106 10.75 -6.49 -1.80
CA GLN A 106 11.54 -5.54 -2.62
C GLN A 106 10.69 -4.40 -3.22
N SER A 107 9.45 -4.68 -3.60
CA SER A 107 8.54 -3.75 -4.27
C SER A 107 7.08 -4.23 -4.12
N ILE A 108 6.14 -3.40 -4.56
CA ILE A 108 4.72 -3.74 -4.55
C ILE A 108 4.39 -5.02 -5.36
N GLU A 109 5.21 -5.38 -6.34
CA GLU A 109 5.01 -6.60 -7.12
C GLU A 109 5.11 -7.87 -6.25
N TYR A 110 5.85 -7.83 -5.15
CA TYR A 110 5.86 -8.93 -4.20
C TYR A 110 4.48 -9.12 -3.55
N TRP A 111 3.80 -8.04 -3.18
CA TRP A 111 2.41 -8.10 -2.73
C TRP A 111 1.49 -8.72 -3.79
N PHE A 112 1.65 -8.34 -5.06
CA PHE A 112 0.85 -8.92 -6.14
C PHE A 112 1.09 -10.42 -6.31
N LEU A 113 2.33 -10.87 -6.18
CA LEU A 113 2.71 -12.27 -6.31
C LEU A 113 2.07 -13.14 -5.20
N LEU A 114 1.95 -12.62 -3.98
CA LEU A 114 1.33 -13.34 -2.85
C LEU A 114 -0.14 -13.73 -3.10
N HIS A 115 -0.82 -13.10 -4.05
CA HIS A 115 -2.18 -13.51 -4.43
C HIS A 115 -2.19 -14.86 -5.17
N PHE A 116 -1.08 -15.26 -5.74
CA PHE A 116 -0.98 -16.44 -6.59
C PHE A 116 -0.15 -17.55 -5.98
N GLU A 117 0.98 -17.23 -5.36
CA GLU A 117 1.90 -18.25 -4.84
C GLU A 117 2.42 -17.93 -3.43
N ASP A 118 2.72 -18.99 -2.67
CA ASP A 118 3.37 -18.92 -1.36
C ASP A 118 4.88 -18.93 -1.57
N THR A 119 5.50 -17.74 -1.55
CA THR A 119 6.93 -17.57 -1.82
C THR A 119 7.54 -16.45 -0.98
N HIS A 120 8.81 -16.60 -0.68
CA HIS A 120 9.68 -15.62 -0.04
C HIS A 120 11.11 -15.81 -0.58
N PHE A 121 12.02 -14.89 -0.37
CA PHE A 121 13.38 -14.90 -0.93
C PHE A 121 13.48 -14.61 -2.43
N LEU A 122 12.80 -13.59 -2.90
CA LEU A 122 12.91 -13.14 -4.27
C LEU A 122 13.47 -11.72 -4.32
N ASP A 123 14.44 -11.48 -5.19
CA ASP A 123 14.80 -10.13 -5.61
C ASP A 123 13.72 -9.52 -6.51
N SER A 124 13.80 -8.22 -6.80
CA SER A 124 12.80 -7.53 -7.62
C SER A 124 12.66 -8.14 -9.01
N ALA A 125 13.76 -8.55 -9.65
CA ALA A 125 13.72 -9.12 -10.99
C ALA A 125 13.11 -10.53 -11.00
N ALA A 126 13.41 -11.36 -9.99
CA ALA A 126 12.80 -12.66 -9.81
C ALA A 126 11.31 -12.54 -9.50
N THR A 127 10.92 -11.57 -8.65
CA THR A 127 9.52 -11.29 -8.33
C THR A 127 8.73 -10.91 -9.58
N GLU A 128 9.26 -10.01 -10.41
CA GLU A 128 8.58 -9.63 -11.66
C GLU A 128 8.46 -10.78 -12.65
N ARG A 129 9.52 -11.59 -12.79
CA ARG A 129 9.46 -12.80 -13.64
C ARG A 129 8.43 -13.81 -13.14
N ALA A 130 8.36 -14.04 -11.83
CA ALA A 130 7.39 -14.93 -11.22
C ALA A 130 5.96 -14.39 -11.41
N LEU A 131 5.73 -13.11 -11.21
CA LEU A 131 4.43 -12.47 -11.41
C LEU A 131 3.94 -12.61 -12.86
N LYS A 132 4.81 -12.52 -13.86
CA LYS A 132 4.47 -12.69 -15.28
C LYS A 132 3.98 -14.08 -15.65
N ARG A 133 4.19 -15.10 -14.81
CA ARG A 133 3.56 -16.43 -15.01
C ARG A 133 2.04 -16.37 -14.84
N TYR A 134 1.55 -15.48 -13.98
CA TYR A 134 0.14 -15.31 -13.65
C TYR A 134 -0.49 -14.11 -14.37
N LEU A 135 0.30 -13.08 -14.62
CA LEU A 135 -0.06 -11.87 -15.33
C LEU A 135 0.90 -11.66 -16.52
N PRO A 136 0.77 -12.43 -17.62
CA PRO A 136 1.79 -12.50 -18.70
C PRO A 136 2.11 -11.14 -19.34
N THR A 137 1.13 -10.24 -19.38
CA THR A 137 1.28 -8.89 -19.97
C THR A 137 1.59 -7.81 -18.94
N TYR A 138 1.88 -8.18 -17.67
CA TYR A 138 2.16 -7.22 -16.62
C TYR A 138 3.29 -6.26 -16.99
N GLY A 139 3.06 -4.99 -16.76
CA GLY A 139 4.05 -3.94 -16.98
C GLY A 139 3.64 -2.63 -16.28
N LYS A 140 4.64 -1.85 -15.87
CA LYS A 140 4.46 -0.56 -15.16
C LYS A 140 4.07 0.61 -16.07
N THR A 141 3.57 0.32 -17.28
CA THR A 141 3.11 1.37 -18.18
C THR A 141 1.69 1.80 -17.84
N ARG A 142 1.40 3.10 -17.98
CA ARG A 142 0.06 3.65 -17.78
C ARG A 142 -0.99 2.87 -18.58
N LYS A 143 -0.72 2.58 -19.86
CA LYS A 143 -1.61 1.82 -20.75
C LYS A 143 -2.00 0.44 -20.22
N TYR A 144 -1.09 -0.23 -19.51
CA TYR A 144 -1.39 -1.51 -18.85
C TYR A 144 -2.15 -1.30 -17.53
N LEU A 145 -1.65 -0.40 -16.68
CA LEU A 145 -2.17 -0.19 -15.34
C LEU A 145 -3.60 0.37 -15.34
N GLU A 146 -4.00 1.15 -16.34
CA GLU A 146 -5.37 1.66 -16.54
C GLU A 146 -6.40 0.54 -16.74
N LYS A 147 -5.99 -0.61 -17.26
CA LYS A 147 -6.87 -1.77 -17.38
C LYS A 147 -7.10 -2.36 -15.98
N ASP A 148 -8.33 -2.69 -15.66
CA ASP A 148 -8.66 -3.20 -14.32
C ASP A 148 -8.59 -4.74 -14.20
N SER A 149 -8.43 -5.46 -15.32
CA SER A 149 -8.42 -6.92 -15.37
C SER A 149 -7.37 -7.54 -14.46
N TRP A 150 -6.15 -7.00 -14.41
CA TRP A 150 -5.07 -7.53 -13.61
C TRP A 150 -5.35 -7.50 -12.09
N VAL A 151 -6.07 -6.46 -11.62
CA VAL A 151 -6.50 -6.41 -10.20
C VAL A 151 -7.67 -7.36 -9.97
N ARG A 152 -8.58 -7.50 -10.94
CA ARG A 152 -9.69 -8.47 -10.85
C ARG A 152 -9.19 -9.89 -10.67
N ASP A 153 -8.15 -10.28 -11.43
CA ASP A 153 -7.52 -11.60 -11.34
C ASP A 153 -6.89 -11.86 -9.96
N MET A 154 -6.37 -10.81 -9.31
CA MET A 154 -5.78 -10.91 -7.97
C MET A 154 -6.83 -11.02 -6.85
N ILE A 155 -8.03 -10.45 -7.03
CA ILE A 155 -9.06 -10.49 -5.97
C ILE A 155 -10.05 -11.66 -6.11
N ALA A 156 -10.02 -12.37 -7.24
CA ALA A 156 -10.87 -13.54 -7.47
C ALA A 156 -10.51 -14.70 -6.51
N ASP A 157 -11.47 -15.59 -6.27
CA ASP A 157 -11.28 -16.89 -5.60
C ASP A 157 -10.55 -16.81 -4.23
N ALA A 158 -10.93 -15.84 -3.41
CA ALA A 158 -10.32 -15.60 -2.09
C ALA A 158 -8.80 -15.30 -2.10
N LYS A 159 -8.20 -15.02 -3.25
CA LYS A 159 -6.77 -14.72 -3.38
C LYS A 159 -6.31 -13.54 -2.52
N MET A 160 -7.16 -12.52 -2.36
CA MET A 160 -6.89 -11.40 -1.45
C MET A 160 -6.73 -11.84 0.01
N ILE A 161 -7.52 -12.81 0.46
CA ILE A 161 -7.43 -13.34 1.84
C ILE A 161 -6.10 -14.07 1.98
N LYS A 162 -5.79 -14.96 1.04
CA LYS A 162 -4.52 -15.68 1.00
C LYS A 162 -3.31 -14.73 1.00
N ALA A 163 -3.35 -13.68 0.17
CA ALA A 163 -2.28 -12.68 0.12
C ALA A 163 -2.08 -11.98 1.47
N CYS A 164 -3.17 -11.63 2.17
CA CYS A 164 -3.08 -11.04 3.51
C CYS A 164 -2.43 -11.99 4.52
N GLU A 165 -2.83 -13.27 4.52
CA GLU A 165 -2.29 -14.30 5.42
C GLU A 165 -0.80 -14.54 5.16
N LEU A 166 -0.39 -14.65 3.90
CA LEU A 166 1.00 -14.83 3.50
C LEU A 166 1.85 -13.59 3.83
N ALA A 167 1.34 -12.39 3.59
CA ALA A 167 2.05 -11.16 3.94
C ALA A 167 2.27 -11.05 5.45
N GLU A 168 1.30 -11.43 6.27
CA GLU A 168 1.41 -11.47 7.72
C GLU A 168 2.42 -12.54 8.19
N LYS A 169 2.40 -13.74 7.56
CA LYS A 169 3.36 -14.84 7.79
C LYS A 169 4.80 -14.43 7.50
N TYR A 170 5.02 -13.62 6.46
CA TYR A 170 6.36 -13.22 6.01
C TYR A 170 6.82 -11.86 6.54
N GLN A 171 6.11 -11.26 7.46
CA GLN A 171 6.51 -10.01 8.08
C GLN A 171 7.92 -10.10 8.69
N GLY A 172 8.80 -9.14 8.37
CA GLY A 172 10.17 -9.09 8.87
C GLY A 172 11.14 -10.09 8.22
N ARG A 173 10.75 -10.75 7.12
CA ARG A 173 11.62 -11.63 6.33
C ARG A 173 12.35 -10.84 5.24
N ASP A 174 13.20 -11.55 4.46
CA ASP A 174 13.99 -10.95 3.37
C ASP A 174 13.15 -10.42 2.19
N SER A 175 11.93 -10.92 2.05
CA SER A 175 10.88 -10.32 1.22
C SER A 175 9.60 -10.26 2.05
N TYR A 176 8.98 -9.10 2.10
CA TYR A 176 7.74 -8.86 2.84
C TYR A 176 6.91 -7.75 2.20
N SER A 177 5.64 -7.67 2.57
CA SER A 177 4.77 -6.54 2.23
C SER A 177 3.84 -6.23 3.40
N GLU A 178 3.73 -4.96 3.76
CA GLU A 178 2.82 -4.49 4.79
C GLU A 178 1.46 -4.01 4.23
N ILE A 179 1.22 -4.16 2.93
CA ILE A 179 -0.04 -3.72 2.28
C ILE A 179 -1.27 -4.40 2.89
N TYR A 180 -1.13 -5.60 3.46
CA TYR A 180 -2.23 -6.25 4.18
C TYR A 180 -2.81 -5.38 5.31
N LYS A 181 -2.00 -4.52 5.93
CA LYS A 181 -2.47 -3.56 6.96
C LYS A 181 -3.43 -2.53 6.36
N ALA A 182 -3.09 -2.01 5.16
CA ALA A 182 -3.96 -1.12 4.41
C ALA A 182 -5.29 -1.80 4.05
N ILE A 183 -5.23 -3.05 3.56
CA ILE A 183 -6.41 -3.83 3.19
C ILE A 183 -7.31 -4.09 4.42
N LYS A 184 -6.73 -4.45 5.57
CA LYS A 184 -7.50 -4.62 6.82
C LYS A 184 -8.18 -3.31 7.22
N LYS A 185 -7.47 -2.19 7.17
CA LYS A 185 -7.99 -0.88 7.58
C LYS A 185 -9.15 -0.36 6.70
N VAL A 186 -9.06 -0.53 5.39
CA VAL A 186 -10.12 -0.04 4.47
C VAL A 186 -11.39 -0.89 4.49
N LYS A 187 -11.34 -2.09 5.09
CA LYS A 187 -12.51 -2.96 5.30
C LYS A 187 -13.35 -2.57 6.54
N GLU A 188 -12.75 -1.87 7.50
CA GLU A 188 -13.44 -1.34 8.70
C GLU A 188 -14.43 -0.23 8.34
#